data_1bbe314af8db4d4d4b08f122a1fc08a6
#
_entry.id   1bbe314af8db4d4d4b08f122a1fc08a6
#
_cell.length_a   1.000
_cell.length_b   1.000
_cell.length_c   1.000
_cell.angle_alpha   90.00
_cell.angle_beta   90.00
_cell.angle_gamma   90.00
#
_symmetry.space_group_name_H-M   'P 1'
#
loop_
_entity.id
_entity.type
_entity.pdbx_description
1 polymer ?
#
loop_
_entity_poly.entity_id
_entity_poly.type
_entity_poly.pdbx_seq_one_letter_code
_entity_poly.pdbx_strand_id
1 'polypeptide(L)'
;MAHLAELPSLVWLIGMLCFSICNSSATEPLVQSLLPRGGQIGSEQRVVFEGNRLKDATEIVFYSQGIEAKGIEAKNSKVVNATFLISPDTDFGQHELRLRTPKGLSKLLTFWVGPFPNENENEPNSSFEEAQRTSLNCTINGVIKNEDVDFFEINATKGQRISAEIEAIRLSGAMFDPYVAILDEKRFELASSDDSELLLQDST
;
A
#
# COMPACT_ATOMS: atom_id res chain seq x y z
N MET A 1 -28.11 -88.68 -13.01
CA MET A 1 -28.48 -87.45 -13.79
C MET A 1 -28.44 -86.28 -12.87
N ALA A 2 -27.42 -85.49 -12.90
CA ALA A 2 -27.26 -84.29 -12.07
C ALA A 2 -27.32 -83.09 -12.96
N HIS A 3 -28.31 -82.26 -12.76
CA HIS A 3 -28.44 -80.98 -13.42
C HIS A 3 -27.52 -79.94 -12.75
N LEU A 4 -26.55 -79.47 -13.46
CA LEU A 4 -25.79 -78.23 -13.09
C LEU A 4 -26.61 -77.03 -13.49
N ALA A 5 -26.99 -76.21 -12.53
CA ALA A 5 -27.56 -74.89 -12.75
C ALA A 5 -26.41 -73.88 -12.97
N GLU A 6 -26.42 -73.17 -14.12
CA GLU A 6 -25.53 -72.11 -14.39
C GLU A 6 -25.96 -70.82 -13.62
N LEU A 7 -24.99 -70.21 -12.93
CA LEU A 7 -25.13 -68.91 -12.28
C LEU A 7 -24.85 -67.77 -13.27
N PRO A 8 -25.65 -66.73 -13.35
CA PRO A 8 -25.37 -65.58 -14.23
C PRO A 8 -24.23 -64.70 -13.67
N SER A 9 -23.28 -64.41 -14.55
CA SER A 9 -22.18 -63.50 -14.29
C SER A 9 -22.65 -62.09 -14.01
N LEU A 10 -22.41 -61.62 -12.80
CA LEU A 10 -22.69 -60.26 -12.37
C LEU A 10 -21.61 -59.33 -12.92
N VAL A 11 -21.93 -58.55 -13.93
CA VAL A 11 -21.03 -57.52 -14.51
C VAL A 11 -21.05 -56.30 -13.59
N TRP A 12 -19.98 -56.05 -12.82
CA TRP A 12 -19.78 -54.85 -12.05
C TRP A 12 -19.40 -53.68 -13.00
N LEU A 13 -20.34 -52.74 -13.22
CA LEU A 13 -20.09 -51.50 -13.91
C LEU A 13 -19.40 -50.55 -12.91
N ILE A 14 -18.07 -50.46 -12.93
CA ILE A 14 -17.32 -49.46 -12.18
C ILE A 14 -17.50 -48.12 -12.87
N GLY A 15 -18.43 -47.31 -12.37
CA GLY A 15 -18.59 -45.91 -12.77
C GLY A 15 -17.37 -45.10 -12.34
N MET A 16 -16.50 -44.77 -13.29
CA MET A 16 -15.38 -43.89 -13.06
C MET A 16 -15.89 -42.46 -12.90
N LEU A 17 -16.09 -42.03 -11.65
CA LEU A 17 -16.42 -40.64 -11.34
C LEU A 17 -15.19 -39.77 -11.64
N CYS A 18 -15.15 -39.14 -12.82
CA CYS A 18 -14.19 -38.09 -13.13
C CYS A 18 -14.47 -36.88 -12.24
N PHE A 19 -13.75 -36.75 -11.14
CA PHE A 19 -13.63 -35.51 -10.41
C PHE A 19 -12.82 -34.54 -11.29
N SER A 20 -13.52 -33.68 -12.02
CA SER A 20 -12.88 -32.49 -12.62
C SER A 20 -12.43 -31.60 -11.49
N ILE A 21 -11.14 -31.64 -11.16
CA ILE A 21 -10.51 -30.65 -10.29
C ILE A 21 -10.58 -29.33 -11.04
N CYS A 22 -11.58 -28.52 -10.71
CA CYS A 22 -11.65 -27.15 -11.17
C CYS A 22 -10.45 -26.41 -10.53
N ASN A 23 -9.37 -26.25 -11.29
CA ASN A 23 -8.28 -25.37 -10.90
C ASN A 23 -8.85 -23.94 -10.90
N SER A 24 -9.35 -23.50 -9.74
CA SER A 24 -9.68 -22.11 -9.51
C SER A 24 -8.37 -21.34 -9.47
N SER A 25 -7.93 -20.85 -10.65
CA SER A 25 -6.86 -19.85 -10.67
C SER A 25 -7.35 -18.63 -9.92
N ALA A 26 -6.56 -18.11 -8.99
CA ALA A 26 -6.85 -16.87 -8.28
C ALA A 26 -7.20 -15.77 -9.29
N THR A 27 -8.46 -15.35 -9.29
CA THR A 27 -9.01 -14.39 -10.26
C THR A 27 -9.20 -13.01 -9.65
N GLU A 28 -9.01 -12.88 -8.35
CA GLU A 28 -9.10 -11.65 -7.59
C GLU A 28 -8.05 -10.61 -8.03
N PRO A 29 -8.34 -9.32 -7.87
CA PRO A 29 -7.40 -8.26 -8.20
C PRO A 29 -6.18 -8.33 -7.29
N LEU A 30 -4.98 -8.23 -7.88
CA LEU A 30 -3.72 -8.18 -7.16
C LEU A 30 -3.16 -6.77 -7.20
N VAL A 31 -3.36 -6.00 -6.14
CA VAL A 31 -2.74 -4.68 -5.98
C VAL A 31 -1.35 -4.87 -5.38
N GLN A 32 -0.34 -4.35 -6.04
CA GLN A 32 1.06 -4.36 -5.61
C GLN A 32 1.42 -3.08 -4.89
N SER A 33 1.01 -1.93 -5.45
CA SER A 33 1.24 -0.61 -4.87
C SER A 33 -0.01 0.26 -4.91
N LEU A 34 -0.08 1.21 -3.97
CA LEU A 34 -1.01 2.33 -3.92
C LEU A 34 -0.17 3.57 -3.65
N LEU A 35 -0.18 4.55 -4.55
CA LEU A 35 0.62 5.76 -4.45
C LEU A 35 -0.22 7.01 -4.78
N PRO A 36 -0.04 8.12 -4.03
CA PRO A 36 0.66 8.19 -2.76
C PRO A 36 -0.04 7.36 -1.68
N ARG A 37 0.67 7.01 -0.63
CA ARG A 37 0.12 6.19 0.46
C ARG A 37 -0.61 6.98 1.53
N GLY A 38 -0.68 8.29 1.39
CA GLY A 38 -1.36 9.16 2.33
C GLY A 38 -1.94 10.41 1.68
N GLY A 39 -2.72 11.15 2.48
CA GLY A 39 -3.36 12.41 2.09
C GLY A 39 -3.59 13.34 3.26
N GLN A 40 -3.70 14.62 2.98
CA GLN A 40 -4.03 15.62 3.99
C GLN A 40 -5.53 15.57 4.32
N ILE A 41 -5.85 15.70 5.60
CA ILE A 41 -7.23 15.87 6.05
C ILE A 41 -7.92 17.06 5.36
N GLY A 42 -9.19 16.91 5.01
CA GLY A 42 -9.96 17.93 4.33
C GLY A 42 -9.57 18.20 2.87
N SER A 43 -8.80 17.31 2.24
CA SER A 43 -8.30 17.48 0.87
C SER A 43 -8.81 16.41 -0.11
N GLU A 44 -8.52 16.64 -1.39
CA GLU A 44 -8.65 15.63 -2.44
C GLU A 44 -7.27 15.09 -2.81
N GLN A 45 -7.11 13.77 -2.76
CA GLN A 45 -5.88 13.10 -3.11
C GLN A 45 -6.09 12.18 -4.33
N ARG A 46 -5.38 12.46 -5.42
CA ARG A 46 -5.30 11.50 -6.54
C ARG A 46 -4.40 10.35 -6.16
N VAL A 47 -4.87 9.14 -6.44
CA VAL A 47 -4.15 7.90 -6.13
C VAL A 47 -4.09 7.01 -7.35
N VAL A 48 -3.02 6.22 -7.42
CA VAL A 48 -2.78 5.22 -8.45
C VAL A 48 -2.61 3.86 -7.79
N PHE A 49 -3.41 2.90 -8.19
CA PHE A 49 -3.23 1.49 -7.85
C PHE A 49 -2.49 0.82 -8.99
N GLU A 50 -1.41 0.14 -8.69
CA GLU A 50 -0.67 -0.67 -9.65
C GLU A 50 -0.69 -2.14 -9.23
N GLY A 51 -0.72 -3.03 -10.22
CA GLY A 51 -0.76 -4.45 -9.94
C GLY A 51 -1.16 -5.31 -11.15
N ASN A 52 -2.00 -6.29 -10.93
CA ASN A 52 -2.49 -7.19 -11.98
C ASN A 52 -3.99 -7.46 -11.82
N ARG A 53 -4.67 -7.74 -12.93
CA ARG A 53 -6.12 -8.04 -12.98
C ARG A 53 -7.01 -6.91 -12.44
N LEU A 54 -6.62 -5.66 -12.69
CA LEU A 54 -7.31 -4.46 -12.19
C LEU A 54 -8.32 -3.87 -13.20
N LYS A 55 -8.40 -4.40 -14.43
CA LYS A 55 -9.17 -3.83 -15.53
C LYS A 55 -10.64 -3.55 -15.21
N ASP A 56 -11.24 -4.42 -14.39
CA ASP A 56 -12.68 -4.37 -14.09
C ASP A 56 -12.95 -3.79 -12.69
N ALA A 57 -12.06 -2.90 -12.20
CA ALA A 57 -12.24 -2.23 -10.92
C ALA A 57 -13.52 -1.37 -10.91
N THR A 58 -14.38 -1.61 -9.91
CA THR A 58 -15.68 -0.96 -9.80
C THR A 58 -15.85 -0.12 -8.55
N GLU A 59 -15.09 -0.43 -7.49
CA GLU A 59 -15.27 0.19 -6.19
C GLU A 59 -13.97 0.14 -5.37
N ILE A 60 -13.79 1.12 -4.52
CA ILE A 60 -12.80 1.10 -3.44
C ILE A 60 -13.58 1.07 -2.13
N VAL A 61 -13.42 -0.01 -1.38
CA VAL A 61 -14.10 -0.24 -0.11
C VAL A 61 -13.20 0.23 1.01
N PHE A 62 -13.61 1.27 1.73
CA PHE A 62 -12.97 1.72 2.97
C PHE A 62 -13.61 1.03 4.17
N TYR A 63 -12.80 0.70 5.18
CA TYR A 63 -13.26 0.09 6.43
C TYR A 63 -13.44 1.11 7.56
N SER A 64 -13.03 2.35 7.34
CA SER A 64 -13.23 3.50 8.23
C SER A 64 -14.08 4.56 7.55
N GLN A 65 -14.63 5.47 8.34
CA GLN A 65 -15.40 6.62 7.85
C GLN A 65 -14.48 7.79 7.46
N GLY A 66 -15.03 8.73 6.71
CA GLY A 66 -14.37 10.00 6.39
C GLY A 66 -13.59 10.01 5.07
N ILE A 67 -13.43 8.87 4.39
CA ILE A 67 -12.79 8.84 3.06
C ILE A 67 -13.76 8.22 2.05
N GLU A 68 -13.92 8.90 0.93
CA GLU A 68 -14.71 8.42 -0.21
C GLU A 68 -13.86 8.38 -1.47
N ALA A 69 -14.08 7.40 -2.33
CA ALA A 69 -13.44 7.32 -3.64
C ALA A 69 -14.35 7.86 -4.73
N LYS A 70 -13.79 8.70 -5.60
CA LYS A 70 -14.43 9.20 -6.82
C LYS A 70 -13.57 8.91 -8.04
N GLY A 71 -14.19 8.90 -9.21
CA GLY A 71 -13.50 8.84 -10.51
C GLY A 71 -12.63 7.58 -10.67
N ILE A 72 -13.12 6.43 -10.22
CA ILE A 72 -12.40 5.15 -10.36
C ILE A 72 -12.31 4.83 -11.84
N GLU A 73 -11.11 4.83 -12.39
CA GLU A 73 -10.83 4.60 -13.80
C GLU A 73 -9.74 3.54 -13.99
N ALA A 74 -10.12 2.38 -14.47
CA ALA A 74 -9.17 1.35 -14.87
C ALA A 74 -8.57 1.70 -16.24
N LYS A 75 -7.33 2.20 -16.24
CA LYS A 75 -6.59 2.51 -17.48
C LYS A 75 -6.27 1.26 -18.30
N ASN A 76 -5.97 0.17 -17.62
CA ASN A 76 -5.67 -1.14 -18.20
C ASN A 76 -5.76 -2.24 -17.11
N SER A 77 -5.25 -3.43 -17.39
CA SER A 77 -5.25 -4.53 -16.43
C SER A 77 -4.27 -4.37 -15.27
N LYS A 78 -3.42 -3.34 -15.29
CA LYS A 78 -2.36 -3.11 -14.30
C LYS A 78 -2.50 -1.81 -13.53
N VAL A 79 -3.27 -0.84 -14.03
CA VAL A 79 -3.33 0.51 -13.46
C VAL A 79 -4.78 0.95 -13.30
N VAL A 80 -5.12 1.40 -12.10
CA VAL A 80 -6.39 2.05 -11.76
C VAL A 80 -6.09 3.39 -11.10
N ASN A 81 -6.68 4.45 -11.63
CA ASN A 81 -6.64 5.78 -11.03
C ASN A 81 -7.93 6.02 -10.23
N ALA A 82 -7.83 6.74 -9.14
CA ALA A 82 -8.97 7.23 -8.37
C ALA A 82 -8.64 8.56 -7.69
N THR A 83 -9.65 9.23 -7.17
CA THR A 83 -9.49 10.40 -6.29
C THR A 83 -10.15 10.09 -4.96
N PHE A 84 -9.41 10.23 -3.88
CA PHE A 84 -9.92 10.12 -2.52
C PHE A 84 -10.34 11.51 -2.03
N LEU A 85 -11.56 11.62 -1.54
CA LEU A 85 -12.07 12.77 -0.84
C LEU A 85 -11.92 12.50 0.66
N ILE A 86 -11.07 13.25 1.32
CA ILE A 86 -10.78 13.09 2.74
C ILE A 86 -11.57 14.17 3.49
N SER A 87 -12.52 13.74 4.31
CA SER A 87 -13.34 14.67 5.10
C SER A 87 -12.47 15.44 6.12
N PRO A 88 -12.82 16.70 6.45
CA PRO A 88 -12.20 17.39 7.58
C PRO A 88 -12.40 16.72 8.94
N ASP A 89 -13.38 15.84 9.06
CA ASP A 89 -13.70 15.09 10.29
C ASP A 89 -13.11 13.67 10.29
N THR A 90 -12.25 13.35 9.31
CA THR A 90 -11.57 12.05 9.26
C THR A 90 -10.55 11.93 10.39
N ASP A 91 -10.47 10.77 11.03
CA ASP A 91 -9.45 10.50 12.03
C ASP A 91 -8.06 10.52 11.40
N PHE A 92 -7.05 10.99 12.14
CA PHE A 92 -5.66 10.87 11.73
C PHE A 92 -5.17 9.43 11.84
N GLY A 93 -4.22 9.08 10.99
CA GLY A 93 -3.56 7.80 11.03
C GLY A 93 -3.98 6.85 9.92
N GLN A 94 -3.91 5.56 10.19
CA GLN A 94 -4.08 4.49 9.22
C GLN A 94 -5.56 4.21 8.92
N HIS A 95 -5.88 4.19 7.63
CA HIS A 95 -7.18 3.78 7.10
C HIS A 95 -7.01 2.56 6.18
N GLU A 96 -7.85 1.56 6.39
CA GLU A 96 -7.80 0.33 5.64
C GLU A 96 -8.78 0.36 4.47
N LEU A 97 -8.34 -0.21 3.33
CA LEU A 97 -9.17 -0.26 2.12
C LEU A 97 -8.87 -1.48 1.26
N ARG A 98 -9.78 -1.78 0.34
CA ARG A 98 -9.60 -2.80 -0.71
C ARG A 98 -10.18 -2.33 -2.03
N LEU A 99 -9.52 -2.72 -3.11
CA LEU A 99 -10.05 -2.56 -4.47
C LEU A 99 -10.98 -3.73 -4.79
N ARG A 100 -12.19 -3.42 -5.29
CA ARG A 100 -13.20 -4.40 -5.72
C ARG A 100 -13.24 -4.53 -7.23
N THR A 101 -13.32 -5.76 -7.69
CA THR A 101 -13.70 -6.12 -9.06
C THR A 101 -14.87 -7.12 -9.00
N PRO A 102 -15.56 -7.43 -10.12
CA PRO A 102 -16.55 -8.50 -10.14
C PRO A 102 -16.01 -9.89 -9.74
N LYS A 103 -14.69 -10.04 -9.76
CA LYS A 103 -13.99 -11.31 -9.43
C LYS A 103 -13.53 -11.40 -7.99
N GLY A 104 -13.72 -10.35 -7.18
CA GLY A 104 -13.36 -10.34 -5.77
C GLY A 104 -12.73 -9.04 -5.29
N LEU A 105 -12.19 -9.10 -4.08
CA LEU A 105 -11.50 -8.00 -3.40
C LEU A 105 -9.97 -8.21 -3.46
N SER A 106 -9.22 -7.14 -3.51
CA SER A 106 -7.76 -7.16 -3.34
C SER A 106 -7.36 -7.58 -1.92
N LYS A 107 -6.06 -7.79 -1.69
CA LYS A 107 -5.51 -7.77 -0.33
C LYS A 107 -5.89 -6.48 0.38
N LEU A 108 -5.81 -6.46 1.70
CA LEU A 108 -5.94 -5.25 2.49
C LEU A 108 -4.79 -4.29 2.14
N LEU A 109 -5.13 -3.02 1.99
CA LEU A 109 -4.20 -1.92 1.73
C LEU A 109 -4.40 -0.89 2.83
N THR A 110 -3.37 -0.08 3.05
CA THR A 110 -3.40 1.01 4.02
C THR A 110 -3.20 2.35 3.32
N PHE A 111 -3.87 3.37 3.85
CA PHE A 111 -3.74 4.76 3.43
C PHE A 111 -3.67 5.64 4.68
N TRP A 112 -2.73 6.56 4.74
CA TRP A 112 -2.49 7.38 5.92
C TRP A 112 -3.10 8.76 5.78
N VAL A 113 -3.87 9.22 6.76
CA VAL A 113 -4.39 10.59 6.81
C VAL A 113 -3.61 11.39 7.84
N GLY A 114 -3.00 12.47 7.38
CA GLY A 114 -2.23 13.37 8.22
C GLY A 114 -2.71 14.83 8.16
N PRO A 115 -2.20 15.68 9.07
CA PRO A 115 -2.59 17.10 9.11
C PRO A 115 -1.90 17.96 8.05
N PHE A 116 -0.83 17.47 7.44
CA PHE A 116 0.04 18.28 6.58
C PHE A 116 -0.17 18.02 5.10
N PRO A 117 0.12 19.01 4.23
CA PRO A 117 0.10 18.83 2.79
C PRO A 117 1.13 17.78 2.36
N ASN A 118 0.77 17.04 1.31
CA ASN A 118 1.63 16.03 0.73
C ASN A 118 2.55 16.63 -0.35
N GLU A 119 3.82 16.28 -0.28
CA GLU A 119 4.82 16.50 -1.32
C GLU A 119 5.30 15.13 -1.83
N ASN A 120 5.64 15.05 -3.10
CA ASN A 120 6.26 13.84 -3.64
C ASN A 120 7.78 14.02 -3.61
N GLU A 121 8.46 12.92 -3.34
CA GLU A 121 9.88 12.83 -3.55
C GLU A 121 10.24 13.10 -5.01
N ASN A 122 11.38 13.78 -5.21
CA ASN A 122 11.97 14.05 -6.52
C ASN A 122 13.42 13.60 -6.52
N GLU A 123 13.68 12.60 -7.31
CA GLU A 123 15.02 12.09 -7.56
C GLU A 123 15.77 12.90 -8.66
N PRO A 124 17.10 13.06 -8.60
CA PRO A 124 17.99 12.50 -7.56
C PRO A 124 18.00 13.36 -6.28
N ASN A 125 18.01 12.73 -5.11
CA ASN A 125 18.15 13.33 -3.80
C ASN A 125 19.04 12.48 -2.86
N SER A 126 19.82 11.55 -3.43
CA SER A 126 20.62 10.58 -2.69
C SER A 126 21.97 11.11 -2.21
N SER A 127 22.21 12.42 -2.32
CA SER A 127 23.40 13.09 -1.79
C SER A 127 23.03 14.40 -1.10
N PHE A 128 23.87 14.82 -0.15
CA PHE A 128 23.66 16.06 0.58
C PHE A 128 23.58 17.31 -0.34
N GLU A 129 24.33 17.30 -1.42
CA GLU A 129 24.36 18.38 -2.42
C GLU A 129 23.11 18.41 -3.30
N GLU A 130 22.42 17.27 -3.43
CA GLU A 130 21.21 17.09 -4.23
C GLU A 130 19.95 17.03 -3.38
N ALA A 131 20.06 17.39 -2.10
CA ALA A 131 18.93 17.34 -1.17
C ALA A 131 17.70 18.07 -1.73
N GLN A 132 16.56 17.40 -1.70
CA GLN A 132 15.29 17.99 -2.10
C GLN A 132 14.89 19.08 -1.11
N ARG A 133 14.66 20.31 -1.59
CA ARG A 133 14.08 21.36 -0.75
C ARG A 133 12.63 21.11 -0.48
N THR A 134 12.27 21.12 0.79
CA THR A 134 10.89 20.88 1.22
C THR A 134 10.46 21.90 2.29
N SER A 135 9.16 22.04 2.47
CA SER A 135 8.57 22.89 3.50
C SER A 135 8.57 22.21 4.85
N LEU A 136 8.62 22.99 5.93
CA LEU A 136 8.24 22.48 7.23
C LEU A 136 6.74 22.18 7.29
N ASN A 137 6.34 21.22 8.13
CA ASN A 137 4.96 20.75 8.24
C ASN A 137 4.40 20.22 6.91
N CYS A 138 5.13 19.35 6.26
CA CYS A 138 4.69 18.58 5.09
C CYS A 138 4.82 17.08 5.35
N THR A 139 4.16 16.29 4.53
CA THR A 139 4.31 14.83 4.45
C THR A 139 4.94 14.49 3.10
N ILE A 140 6.11 13.88 3.10
CA ILE A 140 6.80 13.48 1.87
C ILE A 140 6.43 12.04 1.56
N ASN A 141 5.95 11.79 0.34
CA ASN A 141 5.71 10.45 -0.17
C ASN A 141 6.92 10.02 -0.99
N GLY A 142 7.73 9.12 -0.45
CA GLY A 142 8.92 8.56 -1.07
C GLY A 142 8.77 7.12 -1.53
N VAL A 143 9.70 6.66 -2.33
CA VAL A 143 9.81 5.28 -2.83
C VAL A 143 11.24 4.82 -2.65
N ILE A 144 11.50 4.05 -1.62
CA ILE A 144 12.82 3.50 -1.32
C ILE A 144 13.21 2.42 -2.33
N LYS A 145 14.44 2.49 -2.83
CA LYS A 145 15.14 1.48 -3.62
C LYS A 145 16.21 0.78 -2.78
N ASN A 146 16.95 -0.15 -3.38
CA ASN A 146 18.06 -0.81 -2.69
C ASN A 146 19.18 0.19 -2.39
N GLU A 147 19.66 0.21 -1.14
CA GLU A 147 20.75 1.09 -0.68
C GLU A 147 20.46 2.58 -0.88
N ASP A 148 19.18 2.97 -0.80
CA ASP A 148 18.72 4.33 -0.99
C ASP A 148 18.91 5.17 0.26
N VAL A 149 19.34 6.41 0.08
CA VAL A 149 19.47 7.41 1.14
C VAL A 149 18.93 8.73 0.60
N ASP A 150 17.82 9.18 1.17
CA ASP A 150 17.13 10.38 0.71
C ASP A 150 17.47 11.57 1.60
N PHE A 151 17.93 12.66 0.98
CA PHE A 151 18.22 13.92 1.67
C PHE A 151 17.15 14.96 1.37
N PHE A 152 16.63 15.57 2.46
CA PHE A 152 15.66 16.66 2.39
C PHE A 152 16.20 17.89 3.10
N GLU A 153 16.22 19.04 2.41
CA GLU A 153 16.63 20.34 2.97
C GLU A 153 15.43 21.10 3.50
N ILE A 154 15.45 21.47 4.78
CA ILE A 154 14.45 22.30 5.43
C ILE A 154 15.08 23.61 5.93
N ASN A 155 14.31 24.71 5.91
CA ASN A 155 14.72 25.97 6.52
C ASN A 155 14.18 26.07 7.95
N ALA A 156 15.07 26.09 8.93
CA ALA A 156 14.71 26.21 10.34
C ALA A 156 15.37 27.43 10.98
N THR A 157 14.72 27.98 12.01
CA THR A 157 15.26 29.09 12.80
C THR A 157 15.75 28.63 14.15
N LYS A 158 16.75 29.32 14.68
CA LYS A 158 17.30 29.00 16.01
C LYS A 158 16.21 28.98 17.08
N GLY A 159 16.12 27.89 17.82
CA GLY A 159 15.14 27.68 18.88
C GLY A 159 13.84 27.02 18.39
N GLN A 160 13.67 26.79 17.11
CA GLN A 160 12.56 26.02 16.58
C GLN A 160 12.77 24.53 16.88
N ARG A 161 11.71 23.87 17.35
CA ARG A 161 11.68 22.42 17.52
C ARG A 161 11.29 21.75 16.19
N ILE A 162 12.10 20.80 15.75
CA ILE A 162 11.85 19.98 14.56
C ILE A 162 11.56 18.56 15.04
N SER A 163 10.59 17.92 14.40
CA SER A 163 10.30 16.49 14.54
C SER A 163 10.20 15.89 13.14
N ALA A 164 10.82 14.76 12.92
CA ALA A 164 10.71 13.95 11.71
C ALA A 164 10.21 12.57 12.09
N GLU A 165 9.27 12.05 11.34
CA GLU A 165 8.68 10.72 11.54
C GLU A 165 8.61 9.98 10.21
N ILE A 166 8.98 8.70 10.19
CA ILE A 166 8.89 7.83 9.02
C ILE A 166 7.84 6.76 9.25
N GLU A 167 6.88 6.69 8.35
CA GLU A 167 5.92 5.61 8.23
C GLU A 167 6.35 4.66 7.11
N ALA A 168 6.81 3.47 7.45
CA ALA A 168 7.36 2.51 6.49
C ALA A 168 6.65 1.15 6.55
N ILE A 169 6.97 0.32 7.50
CA ILE A 169 6.46 -1.05 7.61
C ILE A 169 4.94 -1.07 7.79
N ARG A 170 4.40 -0.15 8.57
CA ARG A 170 2.96 -0.02 8.82
C ARG A 170 2.15 0.28 7.56
N LEU A 171 2.77 0.79 6.52
CA LEU A 171 2.11 1.01 5.22
C LEU A 171 1.94 -0.27 4.39
N SER A 172 2.30 -1.43 4.93
CA SER A 172 2.10 -2.78 4.34
C SER A 172 2.63 -2.99 2.91
N GLY A 173 3.64 -2.23 2.50
CA GLY A 173 4.14 -2.26 1.11
C GLY A 173 5.54 -2.79 0.90
N ALA A 174 6.42 -2.52 1.82
CA ALA A 174 7.79 -3.01 1.83
C ALA A 174 8.19 -3.35 3.25
N MET A 175 8.97 -4.39 3.41
CA MET A 175 9.59 -4.71 4.69
C MET A 175 11.01 -4.12 4.64
N PHE A 176 11.16 -2.88 5.04
CA PHE A 176 12.45 -2.26 5.27
C PHE A 176 12.45 -1.55 6.63
N ASP A 177 13.61 -1.46 7.22
CA ASP A 177 13.86 -0.87 8.51
C ASP A 177 14.40 0.54 8.30
N PRO A 178 13.61 1.60 8.56
CA PRO A 178 14.01 2.96 8.24
C PRO A 178 14.87 3.56 9.34
N TYR A 179 15.90 4.29 8.96
CA TYR A 179 16.68 5.15 9.81
C TYR A 179 16.46 6.62 9.43
N VAL A 180 16.21 7.48 10.42
CA VAL A 180 16.08 8.94 10.21
C VAL A 180 17.11 9.69 10.99
N ALA A 181 17.74 10.71 10.38
CA ALA A 181 18.66 11.61 11.04
C ALA A 181 18.39 13.06 10.66
N ILE A 182 18.58 13.96 11.62
CA ILE A 182 18.58 15.41 11.42
C ILE A 182 20.03 15.86 11.46
N LEU A 183 20.49 16.47 10.36
CA LEU A 183 21.85 16.96 10.19
C LEU A 183 21.87 18.48 10.18
N ASP A 184 22.99 19.06 10.60
CA ASP A 184 23.26 20.49 10.38
C ASP A 184 23.83 20.74 8.96
N GLU A 185 24.01 22.02 8.61
CA GLU A 185 24.60 22.46 7.34
C GLU A 185 26.02 21.94 7.07
N LYS A 186 26.71 21.43 8.10
CA LYS A 186 28.07 20.86 8.03
C LYS A 186 28.06 19.35 8.05
N ARG A 187 26.87 18.73 7.97
CA ARG A 187 26.62 17.29 7.99
C ARG A 187 26.89 16.64 9.37
N PHE A 188 26.94 17.43 10.46
CA PHE A 188 26.96 16.84 11.79
C PHE A 188 25.55 16.41 12.18
N GLU A 189 25.45 15.19 12.67
CA GLU A 189 24.20 14.63 13.18
C GLU A 189 23.80 15.35 14.48
N LEU A 190 22.60 15.92 14.47
CA LEU A 190 22.00 16.60 15.61
C LEU A 190 21.10 15.67 16.42
N ALA A 191 20.40 14.78 15.72
CA ALA A 191 19.55 13.75 16.29
C ALA A 191 19.35 12.63 15.25
N SER A 192 19.12 11.43 15.74
CA SER A 192 18.76 10.28 14.90
C SER A 192 17.88 9.30 15.64
N SER A 193 17.15 8.50 14.88
CA SER A 193 16.36 7.38 15.37
C SER A 193 16.44 6.23 14.37
N ASP A 194 16.63 5.04 14.88
CA ASP A 194 16.61 3.78 14.15
C ASP A 194 15.27 3.07 14.39
N ASP A 195 14.92 2.90 15.68
CA ASP A 195 13.65 2.36 16.12
C ASP A 195 12.93 3.35 17.05
N SER A 196 11.62 3.45 16.94
CA SER A 196 10.84 4.16 17.94
C SER A 196 10.24 3.17 18.95
N GLU A 197 10.31 3.51 20.24
CA GLU A 197 9.77 2.68 21.34
C GLU A 197 8.27 2.39 21.19
N LEU A 198 7.53 3.27 20.50
CA LEU A 198 6.09 3.15 20.31
C LEU A 198 5.72 2.45 19.00
N LEU A 199 6.58 2.53 18.00
CA LEU A 199 6.20 2.24 16.62
C LEU A 199 6.88 0.99 16.06
N LEU A 200 7.81 0.38 16.77
CA LEU A 200 8.54 -0.85 16.39
C LEU A 200 8.87 -0.87 14.88
N GLN A 201 10.12 -0.54 14.52
CA GLN A 201 10.64 -0.53 13.14
C GLN A 201 10.18 0.66 12.25
N ASP A 202 9.59 1.70 12.81
CA ASP A 202 9.43 3.01 12.17
C ASP A 202 10.13 4.06 13.03
N SER A 203 10.76 5.07 12.42
CA SER A 203 11.65 6.02 13.11
C SER A 203 10.99 7.38 13.34
N THR A 204 11.23 7.99 14.51
CA THR A 204 10.75 9.36 14.88
C THR A 204 11.84 10.20 15.51
#